data_9e2dffce614bce5beb12eda86eb552a5
#
_entry.id   9e2dffce614bce5beb12eda86eb552a5
#
_cell.length_a   1.000
_cell.length_b   1.000
_cell.length_c   1.000
_cell.angle_alpha   90.00
_cell.angle_beta   90.00
_cell.angle_gamma   90.00
#
_symmetry.space_group_name_H-M   'P 1'
#
loop_
_entity.id
_entity.type
_entity.pdbx_description
1 polymer ?
#
loop_
_entity_poly.entity_id
_entity_poly.type
_entity_poly.pdbx_seq_one_letter_code
_entity_poly.pdbx_strand_id
1 'polypeptide(L)'
;MAKGAFLDIKDMLPEAAPRLYETIPESFWTAATVKGGIYAVPNQQIVARQMGILMPEEYVDAAGVDYSTITNYTNITDYAQKTFDQFGAKVAGAPIAQCAEYCGYEYISDYMSAGVIKMDDETAKVVNFYDTREWKDMLNELVILNDKGLLDGECGYMNEYSESQRLAKKLSATISGTYKPGVEAEESTRAGYECVMGTIDTAPYISTGSVIATMYGVSATSKHPVETLQYLELINTDPYAMNLLSYGIEGKHYNKTGDNTIELIPDSGFSHGSSWAVGNVFNTYVLPGQPEDVWEQTKALNDSAKTSPVLGFSFDPEPVKMQIANVSKVVKEYESLVGGELPVDETNAAFVEKLQVAGVDEVIAEMQKQIDEFMASK
;
A
#
# COMPACT_ATOMS: atom_id res chain seq x y z
N MET A 1 -17.84 -9.26 -7.05
CA MET A 1 -18.22 -10.70 -7.01
C MET A 1 -19.68 -10.91 -6.64
N ALA A 2 -20.19 -10.40 -5.52
CA ALA A 2 -21.60 -10.60 -5.11
C ALA A 2 -22.68 -10.27 -6.17
N LYS A 3 -22.35 -9.46 -7.18
CA LYS A 3 -23.26 -9.04 -8.26
C LYS A 3 -23.10 -9.83 -9.57
N GLY A 4 -22.25 -10.89 -9.59
CA GLY A 4 -22.04 -11.73 -10.80
C GLY A 4 -21.41 -10.98 -11.98
N ALA A 5 -20.60 -9.94 -11.74
CA ALA A 5 -19.99 -9.13 -12.79
C ALA A 5 -18.80 -9.83 -13.45
N PHE A 6 -18.14 -10.74 -12.74
CA PHE A 6 -16.95 -11.45 -13.21
C PHE A 6 -17.20 -12.94 -13.36
N LEU A 7 -16.57 -13.54 -14.36
CA LEU A 7 -16.58 -14.97 -14.63
C LEU A 7 -15.68 -15.70 -13.61
N ASP A 8 -16.13 -16.84 -13.09
CA ASP A 8 -15.24 -17.76 -12.41
C ASP A 8 -14.34 -18.44 -13.46
N ILE A 9 -13.05 -18.17 -13.35
CA ILE A 9 -12.05 -18.63 -14.34
C ILE A 9 -11.24 -19.83 -13.84
N LYS A 10 -11.50 -20.33 -12.62
CA LYS A 10 -10.71 -21.37 -11.96
C LYS A 10 -10.47 -22.60 -12.84
N ASP A 11 -11.55 -23.15 -13.38
CA ASP A 11 -11.46 -24.38 -14.17
C ASP A 11 -10.94 -24.14 -15.60
N MET A 12 -10.97 -22.90 -16.07
CA MET A 12 -10.49 -22.51 -17.40
C MET A 12 -8.99 -22.21 -17.42
N LEU A 13 -8.42 -21.70 -16.32
CA LEU A 13 -7.02 -21.24 -16.26
C LEU A 13 -6.01 -22.29 -16.71
N PRO A 14 -6.03 -23.55 -16.20
CA PRO A 14 -5.01 -24.53 -16.56
C PRO A 14 -5.00 -24.93 -18.05
N GLU A 15 -6.15 -24.79 -18.72
CA GLU A 15 -6.29 -25.16 -20.15
C GLU A 15 -6.08 -23.95 -21.06
N ALA A 16 -6.67 -22.79 -20.72
CA ALA A 16 -6.64 -21.59 -21.55
C ALA A 16 -5.35 -20.77 -21.42
N ALA A 17 -4.71 -20.81 -20.22
CA ALA A 17 -3.52 -20.02 -19.90
C ALA A 17 -2.59 -20.79 -18.94
N PRO A 18 -2.04 -21.95 -19.37
CA PRO A 18 -1.26 -22.83 -18.48
C PRO A 18 0.02 -22.17 -17.93
N ARG A 19 0.75 -21.39 -18.75
CA ARG A 19 1.96 -20.69 -18.32
C ARG A 19 1.66 -19.59 -17.30
N LEU A 20 0.54 -18.88 -17.48
CA LEU A 20 0.07 -17.90 -16.51
C LEU A 20 -0.20 -18.56 -15.16
N TYR A 21 -0.93 -19.70 -15.19
CA TYR A 21 -1.29 -20.44 -13.99
C TYR A 21 -0.06 -20.93 -13.22
N GLU A 22 0.97 -21.41 -13.94
CA GLU A 22 2.23 -21.91 -13.38
C GLU A 22 3.17 -20.79 -12.88
N THR A 23 3.13 -19.60 -13.54
CA THR A 23 4.05 -18.50 -13.22
C THR A 23 3.64 -17.74 -11.96
N ILE A 24 2.33 -17.64 -11.69
CA ILE A 24 1.82 -16.95 -10.50
C ILE A 24 1.93 -17.86 -9.29
N PRO A 25 2.54 -17.41 -8.17
CA PRO A 25 2.70 -18.21 -6.96
C PRO A 25 1.37 -18.72 -6.41
N GLU A 26 1.35 -19.93 -5.84
CA GLU A 26 0.16 -20.54 -5.24
C GLU A 26 -0.47 -19.66 -4.14
N SER A 27 0.37 -18.96 -3.36
CA SER A 27 -0.08 -18.00 -2.35
C SER A 27 -0.89 -16.84 -2.94
N PHE A 28 -0.59 -16.42 -4.18
CA PHE A 28 -1.34 -15.36 -4.87
C PHE A 28 -2.70 -15.89 -5.34
N TRP A 29 -2.74 -17.13 -5.84
CA TRP A 29 -4.02 -17.77 -6.18
C TRP A 29 -4.88 -17.97 -4.93
N THR A 30 -4.25 -18.31 -3.80
CA THR A 30 -4.94 -18.41 -2.50
C THR A 30 -5.57 -17.06 -2.13
N ALA A 31 -4.82 -15.96 -2.23
CA ALA A 31 -5.32 -14.62 -1.96
C ALA A 31 -6.43 -14.17 -2.92
N ALA A 32 -6.39 -14.61 -4.20
CA ALA A 32 -7.39 -14.29 -5.21
C ALA A 32 -8.62 -15.20 -5.18
N THR A 33 -8.61 -16.27 -4.37
CA THR A 33 -9.73 -17.23 -4.28
C THR A 33 -10.79 -16.70 -3.32
N VAL A 34 -12.03 -16.64 -3.77
CA VAL A 34 -13.19 -16.21 -2.98
C VAL A 34 -14.28 -17.25 -3.05
N LYS A 35 -14.69 -17.80 -1.90
CA LYS A 35 -15.73 -18.86 -1.80
C LYS A 35 -15.45 -20.04 -2.76
N GLY A 36 -14.17 -20.39 -2.94
CA GLY A 36 -13.71 -21.52 -3.76
C GLY A 36 -13.56 -21.25 -5.25
N GLY A 37 -13.93 -20.06 -5.77
CA GLY A 37 -13.76 -19.63 -7.15
C GLY A 37 -12.62 -18.60 -7.32
N ILE A 38 -12.08 -18.46 -8.53
CA ILE A 38 -11.11 -17.45 -8.93
C ILE A 38 -11.78 -16.52 -9.94
N TYR A 39 -11.90 -15.24 -9.61
CA TYR A 39 -12.65 -14.27 -10.42
C TYR A 39 -11.76 -13.21 -11.07
N ALA A 40 -10.47 -13.21 -10.76
CA ALA A 40 -9.50 -12.31 -11.34
C ALA A 40 -8.08 -12.89 -11.22
N VAL A 41 -7.21 -12.46 -12.12
CA VAL A 41 -5.79 -12.79 -12.16
C VAL A 41 -5.03 -11.69 -11.41
N PRO A 42 -4.30 -11.99 -10.33
CA PRO A 42 -3.45 -11.01 -9.66
C PRO A 42 -2.24 -10.64 -10.50
N ASN A 43 -1.85 -9.37 -10.48
CA ASN A 43 -0.62 -8.92 -11.13
C ASN A 43 0.61 -9.35 -10.32
N GLN A 44 1.71 -9.62 -11.02
CA GLN A 44 2.97 -9.96 -10.39
C GLN A 44 3.80 -8.69 -10.18
N GLN A 45 3.98 -8.30 -8.90
CA GLN A 45 4.62 -7.06 -8.49
C GLN A 45 5.22 -7.18 -7.08
N ILE A 46 5.66 -6.07 -6.51
CA ILE A 46 5.92 -5.99 -5.07
C ILE A 46 4.62 -6.25 -4.30
N VAL A 47 4.64 -7.27 -3.45
CA VAL A 47 3.52 -7.61 -2.56
C VAL A 47 3.92 -7.50 -1.09
N ALA A 48 5.21 -7.48 -0.80
CA ALA A 48 5.72 -7.16 0.52
C ALA A 48 5.46 -5.69 0.83
N ARG A 49 4.58 -5.44 1.79
CA ARG A 49 4.33 -4.09 2.31
C ARG A 49 5.38 -3.79 3.36
N GLN A 50 6.16 -2.76 3.13
CA GLN A 50 7.01 -2.14 4.12
C GLN A 50 6.86 -0.63 3.97
N MET A 51 6.49 0.05 5.03
CA MET A 51 6.33 1.50 4.97
C MET A 51 7.69 2.19 5.01
N GLY A 52 7.77 3.35 4.38
CA GLY A 52 8.96 4.18 4.36
C GLY A 52 8.66 5.62 4.72
N ILE A 53 9.73 6.35 4.97
CA ILE A 53 9.73 7.80 5.17
C ILE A 53 10.49 8.41 4.01
N LEU A 54 9.75 9.05 3.11
CA LEU A 54 10.28 9.74 1.93
C LEU A 54 10.73 11.15 2.32
N MET A 55 11.95 11.51 1.96
CA MET A 55 12.58 12.78 2.30
C MET A 55 13.28 13.39 1.07
N PRO A 56 13.28 14.73 0.86
CA PRO A 56 14.15 15.37 -0.11
C PRO A 56 15.63 15.18 0.29
N GLU A 57 16.47 14.67 -0.62
CA GLU A 57 17.90 14.42 -0.36
C GLU A 57 18.62 15.70 0.08
N GLU A 58 18.36 16.83 -0.58
CA GLU A 58 18.91 18.15 -0.19
C GLU A 58 18.66 18.49 1.29
N TYR A 59 17.50 18.11 1.83
CA TYR A 59 17.17 18.37 3.23
C TYR A 59 17.90 17.45 4.19
N VAL A 60 18.09 16.20 3.79
CA VAL A 60 18.88 15.20 4.55
C VAL A 60 20.35 15.65 4.62
N ASP A 61 20.92 16.03 3.50
CA ASP A 61 22.30 16.54 3.38
C ASP A 61 22.52 17.80 4.22
N ALA A 62 21.61 18.76 4.11
CA ALA A 62 21.68 20.01 4.86
C ALA A 62 21.53 19.81 6.37
N ALA A 63 20.70 18.86 6.80
CA ALA A 63 20.55 18.49 8.20
C ALA A 63 21.75 17.69 8.74
N GLY A 64 22.56 17.09 7.86
CA GLY A 64 23.69 16.24 8.23
C GLY A 64 23.28 15.02 9.05
N VAL A 65 22.18 14.36 8.67
CA VAL A 65 21.65 13.19 9.37
C VAL A 65 21.77 11.95 8.50
N ASP A 66 21.90 10.78 9.13
CA ASP A 66 21.74 9.50 8.47
C ASP A 66 20.24 9.16 8.44
N TYR A 67 19.62 9.29 7.28
CA TYR A 67 18.18 9.09 7.10
C TYR A 67 17.73 7.65 7.40
N SER A 68 18.64 6.67 7.30
CA SER A 68 18.34 5.28 7.65
C SER A 68 18.03 5.08 9.15
N THR A 69 18.42 6.05 9.99
CA THR A 69 18.13 6.05 11.43
C THR A 69 16.78 6.69 11.78
N ILE A 70 16.11 7.31 10.80
CA ILE A 70 14.80 7.93 10.99
C ILE A 70 13.74 6.89 10.64
N THR A 71 13.10 6.31 11.66
CA THR A 71 12.20 5.15 11.53
C THR A 71 10.79 5.40 12.09
N ASN A 72 10.54 6.56 12.72
CA ASN A 72 9.26 6.91 13.34
C ASN A 72 9.14 8.41 13.60
N TYR A 73 7.96 8.86 14.01
CA TYR A 73 7.70 10.27 14.33
C TYR A 73 8.43 10.77 15.59
N THR A 74 8.88 9.90 16.48
CA THR A 74 9.67 10.30 17.65
C THR A 74 11.08 10.71 17.25
N ASN A 75 11.78 9.88 16.49
CA ASN A 75 13.20 10.11 16.19
C ASN A 75 13.43 11.06 14.98
N ILE A 76 12.37 11.44 14.25
CA ILE A 76 12.43 12.45 13.18
C ILE A 76 12.60 13.88 13.70
N THR A 77 12.35 14.15 14.99
CA THR A 77 12.21 15.52 15.52
C THR A 77 13.45 16.40 15.30
N ASP A 78 14.67 15.86 15.47
CA ASP A 78 15.91 16.64 15.26
C ASP A 78 16.09 17.04 13.78
N TYR A 79 15.84 16.10 12.88
CA TYR A 79 15.81 16.36 11.44
C TYR A 79 14.73 17.40 11.07
N ALA A 80 13.51 17.24 11.58
CA ALA A 80 12.39 18.15 11.33
C ALA A 80 12.71 19.58 11.80
N GLN A 81 13.36 19.74 12.98
CA GLN A 81 13.74 21.07 13.47
C GLN A 81 14.77 21.72 12.56
N LYS A 82 15.83 21.01 12.15
CA LYS A 82 16.88 21.53 11.28
C LYS A 82 16.32 21.96 9.91
N THR A 83 15.45 21.15 9.33
CA THR A 83 14.85 21.46 8.03
C THR A 83 13.82 22.59 8.12
N PHE A 84 13.09 22.69 9.21
CA PHE A 84 12.20 23.82 9.46
C PHE A 84 12.98 25.14 9.60
N ASP A 85 14.06 25.13 10.39
CA ASP A 85 14.88 26.34 10.63
C ASP A 85 15.53 26.85 9.34
N GLN A 86 15.93 25.94 8.44
CA GLN A 86 16.64 26.30 7.22
C GLN A 86 15.72 26.55 6.01
N PHE A 87 14.64 25.77 5.87
CA PHE A 87 13.80 25.76 4.67
C PHE A 87 12.32 26.08 4.95
N GLY A 88 11.91 26.16 6.22
CA GLY A 88 10.51 26.28 6.61
C GLY A 88 9.68 25.02 6.30
N ALA A 89 10.34 23.88 6.02
CA ALA A 89 9.71 22.64 5.64
C ALA A 89 9.22 21.88 6.88
N LYS A 90 8.04 21.27 6.79
CA LYS A 90 7.40 20.52 7.88
C LYS A 90 7.31 19.03 7.58
N VAL A 91 7.13 18.22 8.60
CA VAL A 91 6.79 16.79 8.46
C VAL A 91 5.31 16.67 8.12
N ALA A 92 4.94 15.79 7.21
CA ALA A 92 3.54 15.48 6.92
C ALA A 92 2.89 14.72 8.07
N GLY A 93 1.61 15.00 8.34
CA GLY A 93 0.77 14.17 9.21
C GLY A 93 0.65 12.73 8.70
N ALA A 94 0.34 11.78 9.60
CA ALA A 94 0.22 10.36 9.23
C ALA A 94 -1.05 10.12 8.38
N PRO A 95 -0.94 9.53 7.17
CA PRO A 95 -2.11 9.20 6.38
C PRO A 95 -3.02 8.22 7.13
N ILE A 96 -4.24 8.64 7.49
CA ILE A 96 -5.12 7.85 8.38
C ILE A 96 -5.37 6.43 7.86
N ALA A 97 -5.46 6.25 6.55
CA ALA A 97 -5.64 4.94 5.92
C ALA A 97 -4.42 4.00 6.08
N GLN A 98 -3.26 4.54 6.48
CA GLN A 98 -2.00 3.80 6.64
C GLN A 98 -1.56 3.69 8.10
N CYS A 99 -2.29 4.32 9.03
CA CYS A 99 -1.91 4.34 10.44
C CYS A 99 -1.83 2.95 11.06
N ALA A 100 -2.70 2.00 10.66
CA ALA A 100 -2.62 0.64 11.18
C ALA A 100 -1.32 -0.05 10.74
N GLU A 101 -0.93 0.07 9.49
CA GLU A 101 0.35 -0.49 8.99
C GLU A 101 1.54 0.15 9.72
N TYR A 102 1.53 1.48 9.93
CA TYR A 102 2.53 2.17 10.72
C TYR A 102 2.63 1.63 12.15
N CYS A 103 1.50 1.30 12.77
CA CYS A 103 1.42 0.74 14.11
C CYS A 103 1.63 -0.79 14.18
N GLY A 104 1.94 -1.47 13.05
CA GLY A 104 2.16 -2.92 13.00
C GLY A 104 0.89 -3.75 12.96
N TYR A 105 -0.19 -3.22 12.39
CA TYR A 105 -1.48 -3.90 12.24
C TYR A 105 -1.89 -4.03 10.78
N GLU A 106 -2.62 -5.10 10.47
CA GLU A 106 -3.28 -5.35 9.19
C GLU A 106 -4.78 -5.06 9.32
N TYR A 107 -5.36 -4.24 8.42
CA TYR A 107 -6.81 -4.07 8.33
C TYR A 107 -7.48 -5.33 7.80
N ILE A 108 -8.56 -5.77 8.46
CA ILE A 108 -9.38 -6.91 7.99
C ILE A 108 -10.26 -6.52 6.79
N SER A 109 -10.64 -5.25 6.70
CA SER A 109 -11.37 -4.68 5.57
C SER A 109 -10.71 -3.36 5.17
N ASP A 110 -11.07 -2.26 5.82
CA ASP A 110 -10.48 -0.94 5.62
C ASP A 110 -10.45 -0.15 6.95
N TYR A 111 -9.80 1.02 6.93
CA TYR A 111 -9.68 1.88 8.12
C TYR A 111 -11.05 2.38 8.63
N MET A 112 -12.06 2.48 7.76
CA MET A 112 -13.41 2.93 8.12
C MET A 112 -14.18 1.90 8.95
N SER A 113 -13.77 0.63 8.92
CA SER A 113 -14.41 -0.47 9.67
C SER A 113 -13.78 -0.73 11.03
N ALA A 114 -12.65 -0.10 11.34
CA ALA A 114 -11.89 -0.15 12.58
C ALA A 114 -11.27 -1.51 12.96
N GLY A 115 -11.61 -2.63 12.29
CA GLY A 115 -11.13 -3.95 12.64
C GLY A 115 -9.75 -4.27 12.09
N VAL A 116 -8.81 -4.63 12.98
CA VAL A 116 -7.43 -5.00 12.65
C VAL A 116 -6.98 -6.25 13.39
N ILE A 117 -5.95 -6.92 12.84
CA ILE A 117 -5.14 -7.91 13.55
C ILE A 117 -3.70 -7.42 13.65
N LYS A 118 -2.98 -7.82 14.70
CA LYS A 118 -1.57 -7.48 14.85
C LYS A 118 -0.71 -8.35 13.93
N MET A 119 0.23 -7.76 13.18
CA MET A 119 1.04 -8.46 12.17
C MET A 119 1.95 -9.54 12.75
N ASP A 120 2.27 -9.50 14.05
CA ASP A 120 3.06 -10.48 14.76
C ASP A 120 2.23 -11.50 15.56
N ASP A 121 0.87 -11.42 15.52
CA ASP A 121 -0.05 -12.32 16.22
C ASP A 121 -0.58 -13.43 15.31
N GLU A 122 -0.04 -14.64 15.48
CA GLU A 122 -0.48 -15.83 14.75
C GLU A 122 -1.90 -16.29 15.11
N THR A 123 -2.48 -15.78 16.20
CA THR A 123 -3.85 -16.10 16.61
C THR A 123 -4.90 -15.32 15.81
N ALA A 124 -4.46 -14.30 15.06
CA ALA A 124 -5.31 -13.42 14.27
C ALA A 124 -6.47 -12.82 15.09
N LYS A 125 -6.19 -12.39 16.31
CA LYS A 125 -7.18 -11.73 17.17
C LYS A 125 -7.57 -10.36 16.61
N VAL A 126 -8.86 -10.18 16.33
CA VAL A 126 -9.40 -8.91 15.84
C VAL A 126 -9.60 -7.94 17.00
N VAL A 127 -9.12 -6.70 16.83
CA VAL A 127 -9.29 -5.61 17.79
C VAL A 127 -9.75 -4.33 17.08
N ASN A 128 -10.34 -3.41 17.85
CA ASN A 128 -10.60 -2.04 17.38
C ASN A 128 -9.27 -1.27 17.34
N PHE A 129 -8.80 -0.90 16.16
CA PHE A 129 -7.56 -0.17 15.96
C PHE A 129 -7.50 1.12 16.78
N TYR A 130 -8.57 1.87 16.79
CA TYR A 130 -8.66 3.19 17.43
C TYR A 130 -8.67 3.15 18.98
N ASP A 131 -8.76 1.96 19.57
CA ASP A 131 -8.58 1.75 21.01
C ASP A 131 -7.25 1.09 21.38
N THR A 132 -6.36 0.85 20.39
CA THR A 132 -5.04 0.27 20.67
C THR A 132 -4.11 1.29 21.33
N ARG A 133 -3.12 0.76 22.04
CA ARG A 133 -2.05 1.57 22.64
C ARG A 133 -1.21 2.23 21.54
N GLU A 134 -0.83 1.47 20.53
CA GLU A 134 0.03 1.90 19.42
C GLU A 134 -0.58 3.07 18.66
N TRP A 135 -1.92 3.08 18.45
CA TRP A 135 -2.63 4.22 17.89
C TRP A 135 -2.46 5.49 18.76
N LYS A 136 -2.68 5.37 20.09
CA LYS A 136 -2.56 6.50 21.02
C LYS A 136 -1.11 7.00 21.11
N ASP A 137 -0.13 6.09 21.12
CA ASP A 137 1.28 6.43 21.14
C ASP A 137 1.66 7.22 19.88
N MET A 138 1.24 6.78 18.68
CA MET A 138 1.45 7.51 17.42
C MET A 138 0.80 8.90 17.43
N LEU A 139 -0.44 9.04 17.91
CA LEU A 139 -1.09 10.35 18.04
C LEU A 139 -0.30 11.30 18.96
N ASN A 140 0.25 10.79 20.07
CA ASN A 140 1.09 11.59 20.96
C ASN A 140 2.38 12.05 20.28
N GLU A 141 2.99 11.22 19.43
CA GLU A 141 4.15 11.62 18.63
C GLU A 141 3.81 12.78 17.68
N LEU A 142 2.64 12.73 17.03
CA LEU A 142 2.15 13.80 16.15
C LEU A 142 1.87 15.11 16.92
N VAL A 143 1.27 15.02 18.10
CA VAL A 143 1.06 16.19 18.99
C VAL A 143 2.39 16.84 19.36
N ILE A 144 3.41 16.05 19.72
CA ILE A 144 4.75 16.59 20.04
C ILE A 144 5.35 17.38 18.86
N LEU A 145 5.20 16.88 17.63
CA LEU A 145 5.66 17.60 16.43
C LEU A 145 4.83 18.86 16.17
N ASN A 146 3.52 18.77 16.35
CA ASN A 146 2.61 19.90 16.16
C ASN A 146 2.88 21.03 17.17
N ASP A 147 3.06 20.71 18.45
CA ASP A 147 3.36 21.68 19.50
C ASP A 147 4.67 22.44 19.26
N LYS A 148 5.62 21.83 18.55
CA LYS A 148 6.85 22.46 18.09
C LYS A 148 6.68 23.25 16.76
N GLY A 149 5.51 23.22 16.15
CA GLY A 149 5.24 23.83 14.85
C GLY A 149 5.88 23.09 13.66
N LEU A 150 6.33 21.85 13.85
CA LEU A 150 7.07 21.03 12.88
C LEU A 150 6.18 20.12 12.03
N LEU A 151 4.88 20.01 12.35
CA LEU A 151 3.92 19.16 11.65
C LEU A 151 3.06 19.97 10.68
N ASP A 152 2.80 19.43 9.49
CA ASP A 152 1.70 19.81 8.62
C ASP A 152 0.61 18.73 8.77
N GLY A 153 -0.27 18.93 9.75
CA GLY A 153 -1.25 17.94 10.16
C GLY A 153 -2.33 17.67 9.11
N GLU A 154 -2.70 18.66 8.29
CA GLU A 154 -3.70 18.51 7.23
C GLU A 154 -3.29 17.44 6.21
N CYS A 155 -1.99 17.21 6.03
CA CYS A 155 -1.47 16.15 5.18
C CYS A 155 -1.93 14.74 5.58
N GLY A 156 -2.30 14.52 6.84
CA GLY A 156 -2.74 13.22 7.35
C GLY A 156 -4.12 12.78 6.85
N TYR A 157 -4.98 13.72 6.45
CA TYR A 157 -6.37 13.44 6.04
C TYR A 157 -6.81 14.16 4.76
N MET A 158 -5.92 14.96 4.14
CA MET A 158 -6.16 15.67 2.88
C MET A 158 -5.15 15.25 1.81
N ASN A 159 -5.39 14.11 1.14
CA ASN A 159 -4.43 13.50 0.22
C ASN A 159 -3.96 14.42 -0.92
N GLU A 160 -4.89 15.16 -1.58
CA GLU A 160 -4.52 16.08 -2.66
C GLU A 160 -3.68 17.25 -2.15
N TYR A 161 -3.98 17.75 -0.96
CA TYR A 161 -3.20 18.78 -0.31
C TYR A 161 -1.79 18.26 0.01
N SER A 162 -1.67 17.10 0.65
CA SER A 162 -0.39 16.47 0.97
C SER A 162 0.49 16.32 -0.27
N GLU A 163 -0.06 15.80 -1.37
CA GLU A 163 0.67 15.66 -2.62
C GLU A 163 1.12 17.03 -3.19
N SER A 164 0.27 18.04 -3.13
CA SER A 164 0.61 19.39 -3.58
C SER A 164 1.75 20.01 -2.76
N GLN A 165 1.75 19.82 -1.43
CA GLN A 165 2.81 20.29 -0.55
C GLN A 165 4.13 19.54 -0.80
N ARG A 166 4.05 18.23 -1.03
CA ARG A 166 5.20 17.39 -1.40
C ARG A 166 5.84 17.87 -2.70
N LEU A 167 5.06 18.00 -3.78
CA LEU A 167 5.55 18.46 -5.09
C LEU A 167 6.10 19.89 -5.03
N ALA A 168 5.56 20.75 -4.17
CA ALA A 168 6.07 22.09 -3.92
C ALA A 168 7.31 22.10 -3.01
N LYS A 169 7.84 20.94 -2.60
CA LYS A 169 8.99 20.75 -1.70
C LYS A 169 8.84 21.49 -0.36
N LYS A 170 7.60 21.52 0.18
CA LYS A 170 7.29 22.15 1.48
C LYS A 170 7.29 21.14 2.62
N LEU A 171 7.38 19.85 2.31
CA LEU A 171 7.46 18.80 3.31
C LEU A 171 8.90 18.30 3.42
N SER A 172 9.39 18.21 4.66
CA SER A 172 10.70 17.61 4.94
C SER A 172 10.63 16.09 4.96
N ALA A 173 9.49 15.53 5.34
CA ALA A 173 9.27 14.08 5.33
C ALA A 173 7.80 13.76 5.11
N THR A 174 7.55 12.62 4.45
CA THR A 174 6.21 12.08 4.19
C THR A 174 6.23 10.58 4.46
N ILE A 175 5.30 10.05 5.25
CA ILE A 175 5.11 8.61 5.35
C ILE A 175 4.60 8.10 4.00
N SER A 176 5.27 7.11 3.45
CA SER A 176 4.92 6.46 2.18
C SER A 176 4.49 5.01 2.42
N GLY A 177 3.44 4.60 1.76
CA GLY A 177 2.84 3.29 1.95
C GLY A 177 3.65 2.12 1.45
N THR A 178 4.74 2.30 0.68
CA THR A 178 5.53 1.19 0.16
C THR A 178 6.97 1.58 -0.11
N TYR A 179 7.86 1.11 0.75
CA TYR A 179 9.28 1.01 0.45
C TYR A 179 9.52 -0.17 -0.48
N LYS A 180 10.31 0.01 -1.51
CA LYS A 180 10.77 -1.05 -2.43
C LYS A 180 12.08 -0.65 -3.08
N PRO A 181 12.88 -1.60 -3.58
CA PRO A 181 14.05 -1.28 -4.39
C PRO A 181 13.70 -0.37 -5.58
N GLY A 182 14.50 0.67 -5.80
CA GLY A 182 14.31 1.63 -6.89
C GLY A 182 13.20 2.69 -6.66
N VAL A 183 12.54 2.70 -5.51
CA VAL A 183 11.48 3.68 -5.19
C VAL A 183 12.00 5.12 -5.17
N GLU A 184 13.23 5.33 -4.75
CA GLU A 184 13.85 6.66 -4.69
C GLU A 184 13.94 7.30 -6.08
N ALA A 185 14.34 6.54 -7.09
CA ALA A 185 14.39 7.02 -8.49
C ALA A 185 12.98 7.32 -9.05
N GLU A 186 11.99 6.49 -8.73
CA GLU A 186 10.59 6.71 -9.12
C GLU A 186 10.05 8.00 -8.48
N GLU A 187 10.27 8.19 -7.18
CA GLU A 187 9.79 9.35 -6.44
C GLU A 187 10.55 10.63 -6.80
N SER A 188 11.85 10.54 -7.08
CA SER A 188 12.64 11.67 -7.59
C SER A 188 12.12 12.16 -8.94
N THR A 189 11.85 11.22 -9.86
CA THR A 189 11.26 11.54 -11.17
C THR A 189 9.88 12.20 -11.01
N ARG A 190 9.04 11.66 -10.13
CA ARG A 190 7.69 12.18 -9.87
C ARG A 190 7.71 13.56 -9.21
N ALA A 191 8.62 13.77 -8.27
CA ALA A 191 8.73 15.01 -7.51
C ALA A 191 9.46 16.13 -8.29
N GLY A 192 10.33 15.77 -9.23
CA GLY A 192 11.21 16.70 -9.94
C GLY A 192 12.40 17.18 -9.10
N TYR A 193 12.74 16.47 -8.03
CA TYR A 193 13.91 16.67 -7.19
C TYR A 193 14.34 15.34 -6.54
N GLU A 194 15.61 15.21 -6.19
CA GLU A 194 16.16 13.98 -5.61
C GLU A 194 15.53 13.67 -4.25
N CYS A 195 15.11 12.42 -4.09
CA CYS A 195 14.49 11.89 -2.89
C CYS A 195 15.27 10.68 -2.37
N VAL A 196 15.28 10.52 -1.06
CA VAL A 196 15.74 9.31 -0.36
C VAL A 196 14.59 8.74 0.48
N MET A 197 14.62 7.45 0.78
CA MET A 197 13.59 6.80 1.58
C MET A 197 14.20 5.89 2.65
N GLY A 198 13.98 6.24 3.92
CA GLY A 198 14.20 5.34 5.05
C GLY A 198 13.02 4.40 5.28
N THR A 199 13.22 3.31 6.01
CA THR A 199 12.14 2.40 6.41
C THR A 199 11.67 2.68 7.83
N ILE A 200 10.39 2.50 8.11
CA ILE A 200 9.88 2.53 9.48
C ILE A 200 10.19 1.22 10.22
N ASP A 201 10.00 1.21 11.55
CA ASP A 201 10.31 0.05 12.43
C ASP A 201 9.31 -1.13 12.26
N THR A 202 8.86 -1.42 11.03
CA THR A 202 8.02 -2.58 10.73
C THR A 202 8.70 -3.50 9.74
N ALA A 203 8.57 -4.81 9.94
CA ALA A 203 9.08 -5.79 8.99
C ALA A 203 8.23 -5.82 7.71
N PRO A 204 8.80 -6.21 6.56
CA PRO A 204 8.03 -6.49 5.34
C PRO A 204 6.92 -7.52 5.62
N TYR A 205 5.71 -7.25 5.10
CA TYR A 205 4.53 -8.06 5.39
C TYR A 205 3.67 -8.27 4.14
N ILE A 206 3.16 -9.50 3.96
CA ILE A 206 2.26 -9.86 2.86
C ILE A 206 0.87 -10.13 3.43
N SER A 207 -0.11 -9.32 3.03
CA SER A 207 -1.53 -9.50 3.32
C SER A 207 -2.31 -9.92 2.08
N THR A 208 -3.54 -10.37 2.27
CA THR A 208 -4.47 -10.57 1.15
C THR A 208 -4.58 -9.30 0.31
N GLY A 209 -4.76 -8.14 0.97
CA GLY A 209 -4.87 -6.84 0.31
C GLY A 209 -3.65 -6.47 -0.54
N SER A 210 -2.43 -6.79 -0.08
CA SER A 210 -1.22 -6.48 -0.85
C SER A 210 -1.06 -7.34 -2.10
N VAL A 211 -1.46 -8.62 -2.04
CA VAL A 211 -1.43 -9.52 -3.20
C VAL A 211 -2.47 -9.13 -4.25
N ILE A 212 -3.69 -8.79 -3.82
CA ILE A 212 -4.80 -8.46 -4.71
C ILE A 212 -4.95 -6.94 -4.97
N ALA A 213 -3.88 -6.16 -4.69
CA ALA A 213 -3.90 -4.70 -4.87
C ALA A 213 -4.32 -4.29 -6.29
N THR A 214 -3.91 -5.07 -7.29
CA THR A 214 -4.35 -4.94 -8.68
C THR A 214 -4.58 -6.31 -9.30
N MET A 215 -5.69 -6.44 -10.01
CA MET A 215 -6.10 -7.70 -10.66
C MET A 215 -6.83 -7.45 -11.97
N TYR A 216 -6.79 -8.42 -12.87
CA TYR A 216 -7.61 -8.44 -14.08
C TYR A 216 -8.76 -9.45 -13.97
N GLY A 217 -9.99 -8.96 -13.99
CA GLY A 217 -11.19 -9.81 -14.02
C GLY A 217 -11.74 -9.97 -15.44
N VAL A 218 -12.20 -11.19 -15.76
CA VAL A 218 -12.94 -11.46 -17.01
C VAL A 218 -14.41 -11.16 -16.78
N SER A 219 -15.01 -10.29 -17.60
CA SER A 219 -16.44 -9.97 -17.49
C SER A 219 -17.29 -11.23 -17.68
N ALA A 220 -18.31 -11.42 -16.85
CA ALA A 220 -19.27 -12.50 -16.98
C ALA A 220 -20.07 -12.45 -18.31
N THR A 221 -20.10 -11.31 -18.99
CA THR A 221 -20.74 -11.14 -20.30
C THR A 221 -19.77 -11.21 -21.48
N SER A 222 -18.48 -11.48 -21.24
CA SER A 222 -17.48 -11.62 -22.30
C SER A 222 -17.88 -12.73 -23.28
N LYS A 223 -17.67 -12.47 -24.55
CA LYS A 223 -17.82 -13.47 -25.63
C LYS A 223 -16.50 -14.17 -25.96
N HIS A 224 -15.39 -13.71 -25.36
CA HIS A 224 -14.04 -14.14 -25.64
C HIS A 224 -13.24 -14.40 -24.34
N PRO A 225 -13.75 -15.23 -23.38
CA PRO A 225 -13.08 -15.43 -22.12
C PRO A 225 -11.73 -16.15 -22.27
N VAL A 226 -11.64 -17.12 -23.19
CA VAL A 226 -10.40 -17.87 -23.46
C VAL A 226 -9.32 -16.94 -24.04
N GLU A 227 -9.68 -16.15 -25.05
CA GLU A 227 -8.75 -15.19 -25.67
C GLU A 227 -8.32 -14.10 -24.67
N THR A 228 -9.20 -13.73 -23.73
CA THR A 228 -8.84 -12.82 -22.63
C THR A 228 -7.79 -13.44 -21.72
N LEU A 229 -7.94 -14.71 -21.35
CA LEU A 229 -6.95 -15.42 -20.54
C LEU A 229 -5.62 -15.60 -21.27
N GLN A 230 -5.65 -15.88 -22.58
CA GLN A 230 -4.45 -15.95 -23.43
C GLN A 230 -3.72 -14.60 -23.51
N TYR A 231 -4.47 -13.49 -23.60
CA TYR A 231 -3.90 -12.15 -23.54
C TYR A 231 -3.25 -11.88 -22.18
N LEU A 232 -3.91 -12.26 -21.08
CA LEU A 232 -3.32 -12.13 -19.74
C LEU A 232 -2.08 -13.00 -19.56
N GLU A 233 -2.07 -14.21 -20.15
CA GLU A 233 -0.86 -15.04 -20.19
C GLU A 233 0.26 -14.31 -20.95
N LEU A 234 -0.02 -13.72 -22.10
CA LEU A 234 0.98 -13.02 -22.90
C LEU A 234 1.65 -11.89 -22.11
N ILE A 235 0.89 -11.00 -21.48
CA ILE A 235 1.46 -9.87 -20.72
C ILE A 235 2.14 -10.29 -19.39
N ASN A 236 1.91 -11.50 -18.93
CA ASN A 236 2.57 -12.03 -17.73
C ASN A 236 3.82 -12.86 -18.05
N THR A 237 3.96 -13.42 -19.27
CA THR A 237 5.02 -14.38 -19.60
C THR A 237 5.93 -13.95 -20.74
N ASP A 238 5.57 -12.93 -21.51
CA ASP A 238 6.36 -12.41 -22.63
C ASP A 238 6.88 -11.00 -22.33
N PRO A 239 8.22 -10.85 -22.11
CA PRO A 239 8.83 -9.55 -21.82
C PRO A 239 8.60 -8.51 -22.94
N TYR A 240 8.56 -8.93 -24.21
CA TYR A 240 8.31 -7.99 -25.31
C TYR A 240 6.90 -7.39 -25.22
N ALA A 241 5.89 -8.24 -25.02
CA ALA A 241 4.51 -7.78 -24.88
C ALA A 241 4.34 -6.86 -23.65
N MET A 242 4.95 -7.21 -22.54
CA MET A 242 4.91 -6.41 -21.31
C MET A 242 5.60 -5.06 -21.49
N ASN A 243 6.77 -5.01 -22.14
CA ASN A 243 7.50 -3.77 -22.40
C ASN A 243 6.79 -2.90 -23.45
N LEU A 244 6.18 -3.51 -24.48
CA LEU A 244 5.36 -2.77 -25.45
C LEU A 244 4.17 -2.06 -24.76
N LEU A 245 3.55 -2.75 -23.81
CA LEU A 245 2.43 -2.19 -23.01
C LEU A 245 2.91 -1.10 -22.05
N SER A 246 4.07 -1.30 -21.40
CA SER A 246 4.58 -0.39 -20.37
C SER A 246 5.30 0.83 -20.96
N TYR A 247 6.06 0.68 -22.02
CA TYR A 247 6.97 1.72 -22.53
C TYR A 247 6.76 2.05 -24.01
N GLY A 248 5.93 1.29 -24.73
CA GLY A 248 5.65 1.52 -26.15
C GLY A 248 6.72 0.98 -27.08
N ILE A 249 7.11 1.76 -28.10
CA ILE A 249 7.94 1.32 -29.24
C ILE A 249 9.36 1.87 -29.07
N GLU A 250 10.35 1.00 -29.16
CA GLU A 250 11.79 1.34 -29.19
C GLU A 250 12.11 2.33 -30.33
N GLY A 251 12.97 3.31 -30.08
CA GLY A 251 13.34 4.37 -30.99
C GLY A 251 12.29 5.45 -31.21
N LYS A 252 11.07 5.26 -30.69
CA LYS A 252 9.99 6.25 -30.75
C LYS A 252 9.59 6.77 -29.37
N HIS A 253 9.44 5.89 -28.39
CA HIS A 253 8.98 6.24 -27.04
C HIS A 253 10.06 6.05 -26.00
N TYR A 254 11.03 5.19 -26.27
CA TYR A 254 12.22 4.97 -25.44
C TYR A 254 13.42 4.55 -26.31
N ASN A 255 14.62 4.68 -25.80
CA ASN A 255 15.85 4.12 -26.35
C ASN A 255 16.42 3.11 -25.34
N LYS A 256 16.99 1.99 -25.83
CA LYS A 256 17.79 1.11 -24.98
C LYS A 256 19.12 1.75 -24.65
N THR A 257 19.50 1.68 -23.38
CA THR A 257 20.81 2.13 -22.86
C THR A 257 21.69 0.95 -22.42
N GLY A 258 21.14 -0.26 -22.36
CA GLY A 258 21.78 -1.54 -22.07
C GLY A 258 20.87 -2.71 -22.44
N ASP A 259 21.25 -3.92 -22.00
CA ASP A 259 20.47 -5.13 -22.33
C ASP A 259 19.06 -5.08 -21.72
N ASN A 260 18.94 -4.60 -20.49
CA ASN A 260 17.69 -4.51 -19.76
C ASN A 260 17.34 -3.09 -19.26
N THR A 261 18.08 -2.09 -19.70
CA THR A 261 17.89 -0.69 -19.28
C THR A 261 17.45 0.19 -20.44
N ILE A 262 16.59 1.18 -20.15
CA ILE A 262 16.07 2.11 -21.13
C ILE A 262 16.12 3.54 -20.62
N GLU A 263 16.05 4.49 -21.55
CA GLU A 263 15.78 5.89 -21.31
C GLU A 263 14.51 6.29 -22.06
N LEU A 264 13.58 6.94 -21.36
CA LEU A 264 12.31 7.40 -21.98
C LEU A 264 12.58 8.63 -22.86
N ILE A 265 11.93 8.70 -24.01
CA ILE A 265 11.98 9.88 -24.89
C ILE A 265 10.92 10.87 -24.41
N PRO A 266 11.34 12.07 -23.90
CA PRO A 266 10.40 13.10 -23.47
C PRO A 266 9.44 13.48 -24.60
N ASP A 267 8.21 13.83 -24.23
CA ASP A 267 7.18 14.31 -25.15
C ASP A 267 6.91 13.40 -26.36
N SER A 268 7.21 12.10 -26.22
CA SER A 268 7.03 11.10 -27.29
C SER A 268 5.57 10.82 -27.67
N GLY A 269 4.61 11.36 -26.91
CA GLY A 269 3.18 11.11 -27.07
C GLY A 269 2.72 9.77 -26.50
N PHE A 270 3.57 9.03 -25.82
CA PHE A 270 3.25 7.82 -25.05
C PHE A 270 3.43 8.12 -23.57
N SER A 271 2.36 7.95 -22.81
CA SER A 271 2.42 8.01 -21.34
C SER A 271 2.41 6.58 -20.83
N HIS A 272 3.55 6.11 -20.35
CA HIS A 272 3.57 4.84 -19.63
C HIS A 272 2.80 5.02 -18.32
N GLY A 273 1.85 4.14 -18.09
CA GLY A 273 1.14 4.08 -16.80
C GLY A 273 2.00 3.43 -15.71
N SER A 274 1.38 3.16 -14.59
CA SER A 274 2.01 2.40 -13.52
C SER A 274 2.17 0.93 -13.94
N SER A 275 3.38 0.52 -14.33
CA SER A 275 3.66 -0.86 -14.80
C SER A 275 3.31 -1.93 -13.74
N TRP A 276 3.35 -1.57 -12.45
CA TRP A 276 2.93 -2.43 -11.36
C TRP A 276 1.43 -2.78 -11.40
N ALA A 277 0.62 -1.96 -12.05
CA ALA A 277 -0.83 -2.18 -12.17
C ALA A 277 -1.22 -3.14 -13.30
N VAL A 278 -0.26 -3.64 -14.08
CA VAL A 278 -0.52 -4.49 -15.24
C VAL A 278 0.45 -5.68 -15.30
N GLY A 279 -0.07 -6.85 -15.63
CA GLY A 279 0.71 -8.05 -15.95
C GLY A 279 1.77 -8.43 -14.91
N ASN A 280 3.01 -8.56 -15.40
CA ASN A 280 4.17 -8.97 -14.61
C ASN A 280 5.27 -7.91 -14.70
N VAL A 281 5.42 -7.09 -13.66
CA VAL A 281 6.42 -6.00 -13.63
C VAL A 281 7.86 -6.52 -13.71
N PHE A 282 8.12 -7.74 -13.27
CA PHE A 282 9.45 -8.36 -13.33
C PHE A 282 9.94 -8.64 -14.75
N ASN A 283 9.07 -8.51 -15.75
CA ASN A 283 9.39 -8.60 -17.18
C ASN A 283 9.66 -7.23 -17.82
N THR A 284 9.63 -6.14 -17.04
CA THR A 284 9.84 -4.79 -17.57
C THR A 284 11.31 -4.39 -17.56
N TYR A 285 11.67 -3.45 -18.44
CA TYR A 285 12.96 -2.80 -18.41
C TYR A 285 13.17 -1.98 -17.13
N VAL A 286 14.43 -1.81 -16.77
CA VAL A 286 14.87 -0.96 -15.66
C VAL A 286 14.95 0.49 -16.15
N LEU A 287 14.43 1.41 -15.35
CA LEU A 287 14.42 2.84 -15.63
C LEU A 287 15.70 3.52 -15.09
N PRO A 288 16.05 4.72 -15.61
CA PRO A 288 17.18 5.48 -15.11
C PRO A 288 17.11 5.72 -13.59
N GLY A 289 18.24 5.58 -12.91
CA GLY A 289 18.34 5.75 -11.46
C GLY A 289 17.94 4.53 -10.62
N GLN A 290 17.29 3.52 -11.23
CA GLN A 290 17.02 2.26 -10.55
C GLN A 290 18.27 1.35 -10.59
N PRO A 291 18.51 0.51 -9.56
CA PRO A 291 19.52 -0.55 -9.62
C PRO A 291 19.26 -1.48 -10.82
N GLU A 292 20.32 -1.94 -11.49
CA GLU A 292 20.19 -2.88 -12.62
C GLU A 292 19.49 -4.20 -12.23
N ASP A 293 19.66 -4.62 -10.97
CA ASP A 293 19.06 -5.81 -10.37
C ASP A 293 17.81 -5.51 -9.53
N VAL A 294 17.10 -4.40 -9.82
CA VAL A 294 15.92 -3.95 -9.06
C VAL A 294 14.85 -5.04 -8.95
N TRP A 295 14.68 -5.87 -9.99
CA TRP A 295 13.66 -6.92 -9.98
C TRP A 295 14.06 -8.11 -9.14
N GLU A 296 15.34 -8.47 -9.13
CA GLU A 296 15.90 -9.50 -8.25
C GLU A 296 15.79 -9.06 -6.78
N GLN A 297 16.16 -7.83 -6.48
CA GLN A 297 16.00 -7.26 -5.13
C GLN A 297 14.53 -7.23 -4.70
N THR A 298 13.60 -6.88 -5.61
CA THR A 298 12.17 -6.84 -5.30
C THR A 298 11.60 -8.23 -5.03
N LYS A 299 12.04 -9.25 -5.80
CA LYS A 299 11.67 -10.65 -5.52
C LYS A 299 12.21 -11.10 -4.17
N ALA A 300 13.48 -10.79 -3.87
CA ALA A 300 14.09 -11.11 -2.59
C ALA A 300 13.36 -10.44 -1.41
N LEU A 301 12.88 -9.21 -1.58
CA LEU A 301 12.05 -8.53 -0.58
C LEU A 301 10.71 -9.25 -0.39
N ASN A 302 10.03 -9.65 -1.48
CA ASN A 302 8.81 -10.45 -1.39
C ASN A 302 9.03 -11.77 -0.65
N ASP A 303 10.13 -12.47 -0.96
CA ASP A 303 10.46 -13.77 -0.36
C ASP A 303 10.84 -13.66 1.13
N SER A 304 11.36 -12.51 1.56
CA SER A 304 11.74 -12.25 2.96
C SER A 304 10.57 -11.86 3.86
N ALA A 305 9.43 -11.48 3.27
CA ALA A 305 8.33 -10.91 4.01
C ALA A 305 7.54 -11.95 4.80
N LYS A 306 7.10 -11.56 6.00
CA LYS A 306 6.17 -12.36 6.79
C LYS A 306 4.80 -12.39 6.12
N THR A 307 4.23 -13.58 5.97
CA THR A 307 2.88 -13.75 5.41
C THR A 307 1.82 -13.69 6.50
N SER A 308 0.72 -13.00 6.22
CA SER A 308 -0.45 -12.93 7.09
C SER A 308 -1.01 -14.31 7.44
N PRO A 309 -1.32 -14.60 8.71
CA PRO A 309 -1.99 -15.84 9.09
C PRO A 309 -3.37 -15.99 8.43
N VAL A 310 -3.98 -14.87 8.02
CA VAL A 310 -5.27 -14.82 7.34
C VAL A 310 -5.16 -14.62 5.83
N LEU A 311 -4.01 -14.90 5.22
CA LEU A 311 -3.87 -14.81 3.75
C LEU A 311 -4.96 -15.64 3.05
N GLY A 312 -5.67 -15.01 2.11
CA GLY A 312 -6.83 -15.56 1.41
C GLY A 312 -8.17 -15.29 2.09
N PHE A 313 -8.17 -14.71 3.30
CA PHE A 313 -9.41 -14.29 3.94
C PHE A 313 -10.03 -13.08 3.23
N SER A 314 -11.35 -13.11 3.10
CA SER A 314 -12.15 -11.98 2.58
C SER A 314 -13.38 -11.81 3.45
N PHE A 315 -13.44 -10.68 4.16
CA PHE A 315 -14.56 -10.35 5.04
C PHE A 315 -15.87 -10.14 4.24
N ASP A 316 -16.97 -10.76 4.69
CA ASP A 316 -18.32 -10.49 4.19
C ASP A 316 -19.01 -9.46 5.10
N PRO A 317 -19.18 -8.20 4.67
CA PRO A 317 -19.75 -7.16 5.50
C PRO A 317 -21.27 -7.20 5.66
N GLU A 318 -21.98 -8.01 4.88
CA GLU A 318 -23.45 -8.01 4.86
C GLU A 318 -24.11 -8.23 6.24
N PRO A 319 -23.60 -9.12 7.13
CA PRO A 319 -24.21 -9.33 8.46
C PRO A 319 -24.21 -8.07 9.36
N VAL A 320 -23.22 -7.17 9.17
CA VAL A 320 -22.99 -5.98 10.02
C VAL A 320 -22.94 -4.68 9.21
N LYS A 321 -23.54 -4.67 8.05
CA LYS A 321 -23.51 -3.55 7.09
C LYS A 321 -23.98 -2.21 7.67
N MET A 322 -25.02 -2.24 8.51
CA MET A 322 -25.55 -1.04 9.16
C MET A 322 -24.56 -0.46 10.18
N GLN A 323 -23.94 -1.35 10.98
CA GLN A 323 -22.94 -0.97 11.97
C GLN A 323 -21.70 -0.39 11.27
N ILE A 324 -21.20 -1.02 10.21
CA ILE A 324 -20.08 -0.50 9.41
C ILE A 324 -20.40 0.91 8.90
N ALA A 325 -21.59 1.15 8.37
CA ALA A 325 -21.99 2.48 7.89
C ALA A 325 -22.01 3.53 9.01
N ASN A 326 -22.41 3.16 10.22
CA ASN A 326 -22.40 4.04 11.38
C ASN A 326 -20.97 4.29 11.89
N VAL A 327 -20.17 3.25 12.03
CA VAL A 327 -18.75 3.31 12.42
C VAL A 327 -17.98 4.19 11.45
N SER A 328 -18.16 4.01 10.14
CA SER A 328 -17.52 4.84 9.10
C SER A 328 -17.80 6.33 9.24
N LYS A 329 -19.03 6.71 9.64
CA LYS A 329 -19.35 8.11 9.91
C LYS A 329 -18.57 8.67 11.09
N VAL A 330 -18.45 7.88 12.15
CA VAL A 330 -17.71 8.29 13.34
C VAL A 330 -16.21 8.39 13.03
N VAL A 331 -15.63 7.42 12.31
CA VAL A 331 -14.25 7.50 11.87
C VAL A 331 -13.99 8.78 11.08
N LYS A 332 -14.86 9.09 10.13
CA LYS A 332 -14.74 10.31 9.32
C LYS A 332 -14.84 11.61 10.13
N GLU A 333 -15.64 11.63 11.19
CA GLU A 333 -15.75 12.79 12.10
C GLU A 333 -14.43 13.04 12.85
N TYR A 334 -13.62 12.00 13.08
CA TYR A 334 -12.41 12.05 13.87
C TYR A 334 -11.11 11.92 13.04
N GLU A 335 -11.18 11.97 11.71
CA GLU A 335 -10.01 11.90 10.83
C GLU A 335 -8.93 12.94 11.18
N SER A 336 -9.34 14.13 11.64
CA SER A 336 -8.41 15.21 12.02
C SER A 336 -7.57 14.92 13.28
N LEU A 337 -7.82 13.82 14.00
CA LEU A 337 -6.94 13.39 15.11
C LEU A 337 -5.49 13.21 14.67
N VAL A 338 -5.27 12.71 13.45
CA VAL A 338 -3.92 12.56 12.87
C VAL A 338 -3.25 13.90 12.51
N GLY A 339 -3.94 15.01 12.70
CA GLY A 339 -3.39 16.36 12.58
C GLY A 339 -2.55 16.81 13.78
N GLY A 340 -2.61 16.10 14.91
CA GLY A 340 -1.84 16.43 16.11
C GLY A 340 -2.27 17.69 16.86
N GLU A 341 -3.42 18.28 16.53
CA GLU A 341 -3.89 19.54 17.14
C GLU A 341 -4.73 19.34 18.42
N LEU A 342 -5.23 18.11 18.63
CA LEU A 342 -6.19 17.81 19.69
C LEU A 342 -5.54 17.03 20.83
N PRO A 343 -5.96 17.23 22.10
CA PRO A 343 -5.50 16.43 23.23
C PRO A 343 -5.92 14.97 23.05
N VAL A 344 -4.94 14.06 23.03
CA VAL A 344 -5.15 12.66 22.66
C VAL A 344 -6.08 11.93 23.60
N ASP A 345 -5.79 11.98 24.92
CA ASP A 345 -6.51 11.14 25.89
C ASP A 345 -8.02 11.41 25.91
N GLU A 346 -8.42 12.68 26.02
CA GLU A 346 -9.82 13.08 26.09
C GLU A 346 -10.53 12.85 24.76
N THR A 347 -9.90 13.28 23.66
CA THR A 347 -10.52 13.20 22.33
C THR A 347 -10.63 11.76 21.86
N ASN A 348 -9.59 10.94 22.08
CA ASN A 348 -9.63 9.52 21.72
C ASN A 348 -10.63 8.74 22.59
N ALA A 349 -10.77 9.05 23.89
CA ALA A 349 -11.78 8.42 24.72
C ALA A 349 -13.19 8.70 24.19
N ALA A 350 -13.49 9.95 23.81
CA ALA A 350 -14.77 10.32 23.20
C ALA A 350 -15.00 9.65 21.83
N PHE A 351 -13.93 9.50 21.04
CA PHE A 351 -13.97 8.80 19.77
C PHE A 351 -14.33 7.32 19.95
N VAL A 352 -13.62 6.61 20.85
CA VAL A 352 -13.87 5.19 21.14
C VAL A 352 -15.29 4.98 21.69
N GLU A 353 -15.77 5.85 22.59
CA GLU A 353 -17.15 5.78 23.11
C GLU A 353 -18.18 5.91 21.98
N LYS A 354 -17.98 6.86 21.04
CA LYS A 354 -18.87 7.01 19.87
C LYS A 354 -18.82 5.80 18.95
N LEU A 355 -17.64 5.18 18.75
CA LEU A 355 -17.50 3.95 17.97
C LEU A 355 -18.28 2.79 18.61
N GLN A 356 -18.23 2.65 19.94
CA GLN A 356 -19.02 1.65 20.66
C GLN A 356 -20.53 1.86 20.47
N VAL A 357 -20.99 3.10 20.61
CA VAL A 357 -22.41 3.44 20.34
C VAL A 357 -22.80 3.18 18.86
N ALA A 358 -21.85 3.35 17.93
CA ALA A 358 -22.06 3.09 16.50
C ALA A 358 -22.09 1.58 16.15
N GLY A 359 -21.69 0.68 17.07
CA GLY A 359 -21.73 -0.75 16.90
C GLY A 359 -20.38 -1.36 16.47
N VAL A 360 -19.24 -0.76 16.85
CA VAL A 360 -17.91 -1.30 16.50
C VAL A 360 -17.70 -2.69 17.10
N ASP A 361 -18.22 -2.96 18.29
CA ASP A 361 -18.05 -4.25 18.96
C ASP A 361 -18.71 -5.40 18.19
N GLU A 362 -19.89 -5.13 17.57
CA GLU A 362 -20.58 -6.09 16.71
C GLU A 362 -19.80 -6.32 15.41
N VAL A 363 -19.17 -5.28 14.84
CA VAL A 363 -18.31 -5.39 13.66
C VAL A 363 -17.08 -6.27 13.97
N ILE A 364 -16.40 -6.00 15.09
CA ILE A 364 -15.23 -6.77 15.54
C ILE A 364 -15.61 -8.25 15.80
N ALA A 365 -16.73 -8.48 16.48
CA ALA A 365 -17.20 -9.84 16.77
C ALA A 365 -17.53 -10.63 15.50
N GLU A 366 -18.16 -10.00 14.50
CA GLU A 366 -18.45 -10.68 13.22
C GLU A 366 -17.17 -10.92 12.42
N MET A 367 -16.21 -9.96 12.40
CA MET A 367 -14.90 -10.17 11.78
C MET A 367 -14.16 -11.37 12.42
N GLN A 368 -14.11 -11.44 13.76
CA GLN A 368 -13.46 -12.53 14.47
C GLN A 368 -14.12 -13.87 14.14
N LYS A 369 -15.44 -13.94 14.19
CA LYS A 369 -16.19 -15.17 13.86
C LYS A 369 -15.85 -15.67 12.46
N GLN A 370 -15.83 -14.79 11.46
CA GLN A 370 -15.50 -15.17 10.07
C GLN A 370 -14.04 -15.60 9.93
N ILE A 371 -13.10 -14.97 10.64
CA ILE A 371 -11.69 -15.39 10.70
C ILE A 371 -11.57 -16.77 11.35
N ASP A 372 -12.24 -17.02 12.47
CA ASP A 372 -12.21 -18.32 13.14
C ASP A 372 -12.75 -19.44 12.24
N GLU A 373 -13.84 -19.19 11.51
CA GLU A 373 -14.40 -20.12 10.51
C GLU A 373 -13.42 -20.38 9.36
N PHE A 374 -12.75 -19.33 8.86
CA PHE A 374 -11.73 -19.43 7.81
C PHE A 374 -10.51 -20.22 8.27
N MET A 375 -9.98 -19.92 9.45
CA MET A 375 -8.83 -20.62 10.03
C MET A 375 -9.12 -22.10 10.31
N ALA A 376 -10.34 -22.42 10.73
CA ALA A 376 -10.78 -23.82 10.93
C ALA A 376 -10.94 -24.59 9.61
N SER A 377 -11.06 -23.91 8.46
CA SER A 377 -11.21 -24.52 7.13
C SER A 377 -9.90 -24.74 6.38
N LYS A 378 -8.76 -24.20 6.89
CA LYS A 378 -7.42 -24.44 6.38
C LYS A 378 -6.92 -25.81 6.79
#